data_b56c3c327a05f939099ea9be38519ff6
#
_entry.id   b56c3c327a05f939099ea9be38519ff6
#
_cell.length_a   1.000
_cell.length_b   1.000
_cell.length_c   1.000
_cell.angle_alpha   90.00
_cell.angle_beta   90.00
_cell.angle_gamma   90.00
#
_symmetry.space_group_name_H-M   'P 1'
#
loop_
_entity.id
_entity.type
_entity.pdbx_description
1 polymer ?
#
loop_
_entity_poly.entity_id
_entity_poly.type
_entity_poly.pdbx_seq_one_letter_code
_entity_poly.pdbx_strand_id
1 'polypeptide(L)'
;MARLVVMYKTPKDIAAFDQHYFEKHVPIAKKIAGLKKYEVNKGPIMTPGGPSDIHLIAILHFDDMATLQQGFGSPEGQAAAADVPNFATGGADMLIFDTHEV
;
A
#
# COMPACT_ATOMS: atom_id res chain seq x y z
N MET A 1 15.30 5.62 6.80
CA MET A 1 14.20 4.65 6.65
C MET A 1 13.35 5.06 5.48
N ALA A 2 13.06 4.16 4.57
CA ALA A 2 12.25 4.47 3.39
C ALA A 2 10.83 3.95 3.57
N ARG A 3 9.87 4.67 2.99
CA ARG A 3 8.44 4.34 3.05
C ARG A 3 7.84 4.34 1.65
N LEU A 4 6.99 3.36 1.42
CA LEU A 4 6.05 3.37 0.34
C LEU A 4 4.67 3.50 0.94
N VAL A 5 3.94 4.53 0.53
CA VAL A 5 2.57 4.75 1.01
C VAL A 5 1.64 4.70 -0.19
N VAL A 6 0.63 3.85 -0.10
CA VAL A 6 -0.40 3.74 -1.14
C VAL A 6 -1.73 4.13 -0.53
N MET A 7 -2.39 5.11 -1.15
CA MET A 7 -3.70 5.59 -0.71
C MET A 7 -4.74 5.16 -1.72
N TYR A 8 -5.64 4.27 -1.30
CA TYR A 8 -6.72 3.77 -2.15
C TYR A 8 -7.99 4.54 -1.86
N LYS A 9 -8.53 5.22 -2.86
CA LYS A 9 -9.82 5.90 -2.73
C LYS A 9 -10.94 4.87 -2.63
N THR A 10 -12.08 5.29 -2.09
CA THR A 10 -13.22 4.41 -1.90
C THR A 10 -13.55 3.67 -3.20
N PRO A 11 -13.51 2.32 -3.19
CA PRO A 11 -13.79 1.54 -4.39
C PRO A 11 -15.28 1.49 -4.70
N LYS A 12 -15.60 1.02 -5.89
CA LYS A 12 -17.00 0.84 -6.31
C LYS A 12 -17.70 -0.22 -5.47
N ASP A 13 -16.98 -1.26 -5.05
CA ASP A 13 -17.49 -2.35 -4.22
C ASP A 13 -16.50 -2.60 -3.09
N ILE A 14 -16.83 -2.12 -1.89
CA ILE A 14 -15.95 -2.19 -0.73
C ILE A 14 -15.69 -3.65 -0.34
N ALA A 15 -16.71 -4.49 -0.34
CA ALA A 15 -16.54 -5.90 0.06
C ALA A 15 -15.63 -6.65 -0.91
N ALA A 16 -15.79 -6.40 -2.21
CA ALA A 16 -14.92 -7.01 -3.23
C ALA A 16 -13.47 -6.52 -3.10
N PHE A 17 -13.28 -5.22 -2.84
CA PHE A 17 -11.95 -4.65 -2.61
C PHE A 17 -11.28 -5.34 -1.42
N ASP A 18 -11.96 -5.38 -0.28
CA ASP A 18 -11.38 -5.93 0.95
C ASP A 18 -11.04 -7.40 0.79
N GLN A 19 -11.92 -8.18 0.16
CA GLN A 19 -11.66 -9.60 -0.08
C GLN A 19 -10.42 -9.81 -0.94
N HIS A 20 -10.32 -9.13 -2.07
CA HIS A 20 -9.17 -9.25 -2.96
C HIS A 20 -7.89 -8.76 -2.28
N TYR A 21 -7.98 -7.60 -1.61
CA TYR A 21 -6.82 -6.98 -0.97
C TYR A 21 -6.20 -7.91 0.08
N PHE A 22 -7.00 -8.38 1.02
CA PHE A 22 -6.47 -9.17 2.13
C PHE A 22 -6.18 -10.62 1.74
N GLU A 23 -6.95 -11.21 0.85
CA GLU A 23 -6.76 -12.62 0.48
C GLU A 23 -5.73 -12.83 -0.63
N LYS A 24 -5.57 -11.86 -1.55
CA LYS A 24 -4.70 -12.02 -2.72
C LYS A 24 -3.54 -11.03 -2.75
N HIS A 25 -3.81 -9.75 -2.55
CA HIS A 25 -2.78 -8.71 -2.69
C HIS A 25 -1.76 -8.75 -1.54
N VAL A 26 -2.23 -8.83 -0.31
CA VAL A 26 -1.34 -8.85 0.88
C VAL A 26 -0.33 -9.99 0.81
N PRO A 27 -0.73 -11.24 0.48
CA PRO A 27 0.25 -12.33 0.34
C PRO A 27 1.31 -12.06 -0.73
N ILE A 28 0.95 -11.42 -1.84
CA ILE A 28 1.91 -11.05 -2.88
C ILE A 28 2.88 -9.98 -2.35
N ALA A 29 2.35 -8.92 -1.77
CA ALA A 29 3.15 -7.80 -1.27
C ALA A 29 4.10 -8.21 -0.16
N LYS A 30 3.68 -9.14 0.71
CA LYS A 30 4.54 -9.64 1.80
C LYS A 30 5.81 -10.33 1.32
N LYS A 31 5.85 -10.77 0.06
CA LYS A 31 7.02 -11.43 -0.53
C LYS A 31 8.03 -10.46 -1.12
N ILE A 32 7.74 -9.16 -1.10
CA ILE A 32 8.66 -8.15 -1.66
C ILE A 32 9.97 -8.19 -0.88
N ALA A 33 11.09 -8.30 -1.61
CA ALA A 33 12.41 -8.37 -1.01
C ALA A 33 12.74 -7.09 -0.25
N GLY A 34 13.28 -7.23 0.97
CA GLY A 34 13.67 -6.11 1.81
C GLY A 34 12.54 -5.46 2.60
N LEU A 35 11.30 -5.91 2.43
CA LEU A 35 10.17 -5.41 3.20
C LEU A 35 10.35 -5.74 4.68
N LYS A 36 10.35 -4.71 5.54
CA LYS A 36 10.54 -4.88 6.99
C LYS A 36 9.22 -4.89 7.75
N LYS A 37 8.25 -4.11 7.30
CA LYS A 37 7.00 -3.93 8.00
C LYS A 37 5.94 -3.51 7.00
N TYR A 38 4.74 -4.04 7.16
CA TYR A 38 3.61 -3.73 6.29
C TYR A 38 2.41 -3.44 7.16
N GLU A 39 1.88 -2.23 7.06
CA GLU A 39 0.76 -1.78 7.87
C GLU A 39 -0.35 -1.24 6.98
N VAL A 40 -1.58 -1.44 7.43
CA VAL A 40 -2.76 -0.79 6.84
C VAL A 40 -3.56 -0.16 7.97
N ASN A 41 -4.43 0.81 7.63
CA ASN A 41 -5.27 1.44 8.65
C ASN A 41 -6.21 0.42 9.30
N LYS A 42 -6.46 0.61 10.58
CA LYS A 42 -7.48 -0.12 11.32
C LYS A 42 -8.68 0.81 11.51
N GLY A 43 -9.79 0.45 10.90
CA GLY A 43 -10.98 1.28 10.94
C GLY A 43 -10.94 2.45 9.96
N PRO A 44 -11.92 3.36 10.05
CA PRO A 44 -12.05 4.45 9.10
C PRO A 44 -10.93 5.48 9.22
N ILE A 45 -10.61 6.10 8.08
CA ILE A 45 -9.62 7.17 8.01
C ILE A 45 -10.36 8.49 8.16
N MET A 46 -9.89 9.33 9.08
CA MET A 46 -10.54 10.58 9.43
C MET A 46 -9.68 11.78 9.05
N THR A 47 -10.34 12.87 8.72
CA THR A 47 -9.72 14.20 8.61
C THR A 47 -10.25 15.09 9.73
N PRO A 48 -9.63 16.26 9.98
CA PRO A 48 -10.20 17.20 10.97
C PRO A 48 -11.64 17.62 10.65
N GLY A 49 -12.03 17.58 9.37
CA GLY A 49 -13.38 17.95 8.94
C GLY A 49 -14.36 16.79 8.87
N GLY A 50 -13.94 15.56 9.20
CA GLY A 50 -14.79 14.37 9.14
C GLY A 50 -14.14 13.21 8.41
N PRO A 51 -14.92 12.21 7.97
CA PRO A 51 -14.36 11.05 7.27
C PRO A 51 -13.68 11.42 5.96
N SER A 52 -12.56 10.71 5.67
CA SER A 52 -11.85 10.84 4.40
C SER A 52 -12.53 10.00 3.31
N ASP A 53 -12.29 10.37 2.04
CA ASP A 53 -12.67 9.53 0.90
C ASP A 53 -11.63 8.42 0.62
N ILE A 54 -10.58 8.35 1.42
CA ILE A 54 -9.58 7.28 1.35
C ILE A 54 -10.10 6.08 2.12
N HIS A 55 -10.20 4.94 1.44
CA HIS A 55 -10.68 3.70 2.03
C HIS A 55 -9.57 2.97 2.79
N LEU A 56 -8.38 2.89 2.20
CA LEU A 56 -7.27 2.15 2.77
C LEU A 56 -5.95 2.87 2.49
N ILE A 57 -5.12 2.97 3.52
CA ILE A 57 -3.74 3.44 3.40
C ILE A 57 -2.83 2.27 3.76
N ALA A 58 -1.95 1.90 2.83
CA ALA A 58 -0.92 0.90 3.06
C ALA A 58 0.41 1.60 3.26
N ILE A 59 1.16 1.18 4.27
CA ILE A 59 2.50 1.71 4.55
C ILE A 59 3.46 0.54 4.57
N LEU A 60 4.42 0.57 3.64
CA LEU A 60 5.47 -0.44 3.53
C LEU A 60 6.79 0.19 3.95
N HIS A 61 7.48 -0.47 4.88
CA HIS A 61 8.70 0.03 5.50
C HIS A 61 9.91 -0.73 4.96
N PHE A 62 10.94 0.02 4.53
CA PHE A 62 12.22 -0.52 4.09
C PHE A 62 13.34 0.20 4.82
N ASP A 63 14.52 -0.43 4.94
CA ASP A 63 15.65 0.16 5.66
C ASP A 63 16.14 1.45 5.00
N ASP A 64 16.19 1.47 3.68
CA ASP A 64 16.66 2.62 2.90
C ASP A 64 16.01 2.64 1.52
N MET A 65 16.25 3.72 0.80
CA MET A 65 15.65 3.91 -0.53
C MET A 65 16.17 2.89 -1.55
N ALA A 66 17.43 2.52 -1.46
CA ALA A 66 18.01 1.52 -2.38
C ALA A 66 17.33 0.16 -2.21
N THR A 67 17.09 -0.26 -0.97
CA THR A 67 16.39 -1.51 -0.68
C THR A 67 14.94 -1.46 -1.18
N LEU A 68 14.28 -0.32 -1.00
CA LEU A 68 12.90 -0.12 -1.49
C LEU A 68 12.86 -0.25 -3.02
N GLN A 69 13.78 0.42 -3.73
CA GLN A 69 13.83 0.39 -5.19
C GLN A 69 14.14 -1.02 -5.70
N GLN A 70 15.05 -1.75 -5.04
CA GLN A 70 15.35 -3.13 -5.38
C GLN A 70 14.13 -4.03 -5.19
N GLY A 71 13.41 -3.86 -4.07
CA GLY A 71 12.20 -4.63 -3.80
C GLY A 71 11.11 -4.40 -4.84
N PHE A 72 10.93 -3.16 -5.24
CA PHE A 72 9.97 -2.82 -6.29
C PHE A 72 10.35 -3.36 -7.66
N GLY A 73 11.63 -3.40 -7.96
CA GLY A 73 12.14 -3.95 -9.22
C GLY A 73 12.17 -5.47 -9.26
N SER A 74 11.96 -6.13 -8.10
CA SER A 74 11.94 -7.58 -8.03
C SER A 74 10.68 -8.16 -8.68
N PRO A 75 10.67 -9.47 -9.03
CA PRO A 75 9.47 -10.10 -9.57
C PRO A 75 8.26 -9.96 -8.63
N GLU A 76 8.47 -10.06 -7.33
CA GLU A 76 7.41 -9.93 -6.32
C GLU A 76 6.88 -8.51 -6.25
N GLY A 77 7.77 -7.51 -6.33
CA GLY A 77 7.38 -6.10 -6.37
C GLY A 77 6.58 -5.77 -7.62
N GLN A 78 7.00 -6.29 -8.77
CA GLN A 78 6.28 -6.12 -10.03
C GLN A 78 4.91 -6.81 -10.01
N ALA A 79 4.83 -8.00 -9.41
CA ALA A 79 3.58 -8.73 -9.26
C ALA A 79 2.60 -7.96 -8.38
N ALA A 80 3.07 -7.37 -7.28
CA ALA A 80 2.23 -6.55 -6.40
C ALA A 80 1.70 -5.32 -7.14
N ALA A 81 2.57 -4.63 -7.88
CA ALA A 81 2.16 -3.45 -8.67
C ALA A 81 1.14 -3.81 -9.75
N ALA A 82 1.34 -4.93 -10.43
CA ALA A 82 0.45 -5.40 -11.49
C ALA A 82 -0.93 -5.79 -10.95
N ASP A 83 -1.01 -6.20 -9.69
CA ASP A 83 -2.28 -6.60 -9.07
C ASP A 83 -3.18 -5.41 -8.71
N VAL A 84 -2.61 -4.21 -8.52
CA VAL A 84 -3.36 -3.03 -8.07
C VAL A 84 -4.59 -2.73 -8.94
N PRO A 85 -4.51 -2.72 -10.29
CA PRO A 85 -5.69 -2.44 -11.11
C PRO A 85 -6.83 -3.45 -10.94
N ASN A 86 -6.54 -4.64 -10.43
CA ASN A 86 -7.55 -5.68 -10.25
C ASN A 86 -8.57 -5.35 -9.15
N PHE A 87 -8.21 -4.48 -8.20
CA PHE A 87 -9.11 -4.16 -7.09
C PHE A 87 -9.24 -2.65 -6.83
N ALA A 88 -8.30 -1.83 -7.25
CA ALA A 88 -8.29 -0.38 -6.95
C ALA A 88 -9.24 0.39 -7.88
N THR A 89 -10.54 0.07 -7.85
CA THR A 89 -11.53 0.65 -8.77
C THR A 89 -11.81 2.12 -8.51
N GLY A 90 -11.52 2.63 -7.31
CA GLY A 90 -11.63 4.05 -6.99
C GLY A 90 -10.38 4.86 -7.31
N GLY A 91 -9.30 4.17 -7.69
CA GLY A 91 -8.00 4.80 -7.92
C GLY A 91 -7.06 4.65 -6.73
N ALA A 92 -5.77 4.79 -7.01
CA ALA A 92 -4.72 4.70 -6.00
C ALA A 92 -3.65 5.75 -6.28
N ASP A 93 -3.17 6.38 -5.20
CA ASP A 93 -2.01 7.28 -5.24
C ASP A 93 -0.87 6.62 -4.48
N MET A 94 0.32 6.66 -5.04
CA MET A 94 1.49 6.02 -4.48
C MET A 94 2.58 7.06 -4.23
N LEU A 95 3.12 7.07 -3.01
CA LEU A 95 4.17 8.00 -2.60
C LEU A 95 5.37 7.21 -2.09
N ILE A 96 6.55 7.63 -2.49
CA ILE A 96 7.82 7.02 -2.07
C ILE A 96 8.69 8.12 -1.50
N PHE A 97 9.19 7.94 -0.28
CA PHE A 97 10.01 8.95 0.37
C PHE A 97 10.85 8.34 1.49
N ASP A 98 11.94 9.05 1.81
CA ASP A 98 12.71 8.76 3.01
C ASP A 98 12.16 9.56 4.18
N THR A 99 12.40 9.04 5.39
CA THR A 99 12.03 9.74 6.62
C THR A 99 13.28 10.04 7.44
N HIS A 100 13.27 11.17 8.15
CA HIS A 100 14.22 11.39 9.23
C HIS A 100 13.47 11.86 10.48
N GLU A 101 14.01 11.50 11.63
CA GLU A 101 13.43 11.93 12.90
C GLU A 101 13.79 13.39 13.17
N VAL A 102 12.80 14.18 13.56
CA VAL A 102 12.99 15.61 13.86
C VAL A 102 13.05 15.86 15.36
#